data_74f9acdecf03cea4f732444332c69590
#
_entry.id   74f9acdecf03cea4f732444332c69590
#
_cell.length_a   1.000
_cell.length_b   1.000
_cell.length_c   1.000
_cell.angle_alpha   90.00
_cell.angle_beta   90.00
_cell.angle_gamma   90.00
#
_symmetry.space_group_name_H-M   'P 1'
#
loop_
_entity.id
_entity.type
_entity.pdbx_description
1 polymer ?
#
loop_
_entity_poly.entity_id
_entity_poly.type
_entity_poly.pdbx_seq_one_letter_code
_entity_poly.pdbx_strand_id
1 'polypeptide(L)'
;MTVNDVIKLLDATPLTCTDKLDTEVLSACGSDMMSDVLAFAKTKCVLLTGLCNPQVVRTAEMMDIVCIIFVRGKMPDETMMELSKEMEIPLLATPHRMFSACGILYEQGLRGGAVDG
;
A
#
# COMPACT_ATOMS: atom_id res chain seq x y z
N MET A 1 -13.31 1.66 5.17
CA MET A 1 -12.72 2.21 3.92
C MET A 1 -12.24 1.06 3.06
N THR A 2 -12.41 1.14 1.75
CA THR A 2 -11.94 0.12 0.81
C THR A 2 -10.73 0.62 0.03
N VAL A 3 -10.10 -0.28 -0.74
CA VAL A 3 -9.00 0.12 -1.63
C VAL A 3 -9.50 1.16 -2.65
N ASN A 4 -10.73 1.03 -3.14
CA ASN A 4 -11.34 2.04 -4.03
C ASN A 4 -11.39 3.41 -3.39
N ASP A 5 -11.70 3.49 -2.10
CA ASP A 5 -11.71 4.77 -1.38
C ASP A 5 -10.32 5.37 -1.32
N VAL A 6 -9.31 4.54 -1.07
CA VAL A 6 -7.91 4.98 -1.04
C VAL A 6 -7.49 5.52 -2.41
N ILE A 7 -7.88 4.84 -3.49
CA ILE A 7 -7.60 5.30 -4.86
C ILE A 7 -8.15 6.70 -5.09
N LYS A 8 -9.38 6.94 -4.69
CA LYS A 8 -10.02 8.26 -4.86
C LYS A 8 -9.33 9.33 -4.04
N LEU A 9 -9.00 9.02 -2.79
CA LEU A 9 -8.36 9.98 -1.89
C LEU A 9 -6.96 10.38 -2.35
N LEU A 10 -6.19 9.44 -2.89
CA LEU A 10 -4.81 9.67 -3.29
C LEU A 10 -4.62 9.95 -4.78
N ASP A 11 -5.70 10.03 -5.54
CA ASP A 11 -5.62 10.16 -6.99
C ASP A 11 -4.71 9.07 -7.57
N ALA A 12 -4.88 7.86 -7.09
CA ALA A 12 -4.03 6.73 -7.42
C ALA A 12 -4.52 6.02 -8.68
N THR A 13 -3.58 5.40 -9.39
CA THR A 13 -3.87 4.59 -10.56
C THR A 13 -3.67 3.12 -10.18
N PRO A 14 -4.71 2.28 -10.31
CA PRO A 14 -4.52 0.85 -10.09
C PRO A 14 -3.75 0.21 -11.24
N LEU A 15 -2.75 -0.60 -10.93
CA LEU A 15 -1.84 -1.19 -11.90
C LEU A 15 -2.07 -2.69 -12.08
N THR A 16 -2.42 -3.41 -11.02
CA THR A 16 -2.66 -4.86 -11.06
C THR A 16 -3.83 -5.22 -10.15
N CYS A 17 -4.36 -6.44 -10.32
CA CYS A 17 -5.39 -7.03 -9.43
C CYS A 17 -6.61 -6.12 -9.25
N THR A 18 -7.11 -5.57 -10.35
CA THR A 18 -8.25 -4.64 -10.30
C THR A 18 -9.56 -5.29 -9.86
N ASP A 19 -9.59 -6.59 -9.72
CA ASP A 19 -10.72 -7.34 -9.17
C ASP A 19 -10.73 -7.36 -7.63
N LYS A 20 -9.69 -6.80 -6.99
CA LYS A 20 -9.53 -6.81 -5.53
C LYS A 20 -9.77 -5.45 -4.87
N LEU A 21 -10.28 -4.46 -5.61
CA LEU A 21 -10.36 -3.09 -5.13
C LEU A 21 -11.46 -2.84 -4.09
N ASP A 22 -12.37 -3.80 -3.90
CA ASP A 22 -13.41 -3.69 -2.86
C ASP A 22 -12.94 -4.21 -1.50
N THR A 23 -11.68 -4.64 -1.40
CA THR A 23 -11.12 -5.15 -0.15
C THR A 23 -11.11 -4.07 0.92
N GLU A 24 -11.50 -4.43 2.13
CA GLU A 24 -11.54 -3.50 3.25
C GLU A 24 -10.13 -3.16 3.74
N VAL A 25 -9.93 -1.89 4.09
CA VAL A 25 -8.68 -1.35 4.64
C VAL A 25 -8.93 -0.88 6.06
N LEU A 26 -8.16 -1.38 7.02
CA LEU A 26 -8.32 -1.03 8.43
C LEU A 26 -7.14 -0.23 8.99
N SER A 27 -5.96 -0.30 8.36
CA SER A 27 -4.78 0.39 8.85
C SER A 27 -3.88 0.77 7.68
N ALA A 28 -2.83 1.53 7.97
CA ALA A 28 -1.87 1.96 6.97
C ALA A 28 -0.46 1.97 7.56
N CYS A 29 0.52 1.68 6.72
CA CYS A 29 1.93 1.72 7.08
C CYS A 29 2.67 2.42 5.94
N GLY A 30 3.45 3.46 6.28
CA GLY A 30 4.26 4.17 5.30
C GLY A 30 5.73 4.01 5.62
N SER A 31 6.48 3.27 4.80
CA SER A 31 7.90 3.06 5.01
C SER A 31 8.57 2.53 3.75
N ASP A 32 9.84 2.91 3.57
CA ASP A 32 10.73 2.34 2.55
C ASP A 32 11.61 1.22 3.15
N MET A 33 11.54 1.01 4.45
CA MET A 33 12.32 -0.03 5.12
C MET A 33 11.43 -1.24 5.41
N MET A 34 11.71 -2.36 4.75
CA MET A 34 10.90 -3.55 4.93
C MET A 34 10.99 -4.14 6.33
N SER A 35 12.09 -3.92 7.05
CA SER A 35 12.20 -4.32 8.45
C SER A 35 11.16 -3.61 9.33
N ASP A 36 10.88 -2.35 9.05
CA ASP A 36 9.84 -1.60 9.76
C ASP A 36 8.45 -2.14 9.42
N VAL A 37 8.22 -2.46 8.16
CA VAL A 37 6.95 -3.04 7.72
C VAL A 37 6.70 -4.35 8.45
N LEU A 38 7.72 -5.22 8.51
CA LEU A 38 7.61 -6.49 9.22
C LEU A 38 7.32 -6.31 10.71
N ALA A 39 7.85 -5.24 11.31
CA ALA A 39 7.69 -4.98 12.75
C ALA A 39 6.35 -4.32 13.08
N PHE A 40 5.82 -3.46 12.20
CA PHE A 40 4.75 -2.54 12.57
C PHE A 40 3.46 -2.65 11.76
N ALA A 41 3.45 -3.32 10.61
CA ALA A 41 2.23 -3.47 9.83
C ALA A 41 1.17 -4.27 10.59
N LYS A 42 -0.08 -3.84 10.48
CA LYS A 42 -1.21 -4.42 11.21
C LYS A 42 -2.19 -5.08 10.24
N THR A 43 -3.30 -5.59 10.77
CA THR A 43 -4.32 -6.29 10.01
C THR A 43 -4.94 -5.40 8.93
N LYS A 44 -5.11 -5.95 7.73
CA LYS A 44 -5.74 -5.28 6.59
C LYS A 44 -5.12 -3.92 6.33
N CYS A 45 -3.79 -3.91 6.24
CA CYS A 45 -2.98 -2.72 6.10
C CYS A 45 -2.72 -2.39 4.64
N VAL A 46 -2.76 -1.11 4.30
CA VAL A 46 -2.19 -0.64 3.03
C VAL A 46 -0.75 -0.21 3.29
N LEU A 47 0.15 -0.55 2.39
CA LEU A 47 1.56 -0.15 2.47
C LEU A 47 1.81 0.98 1.48
N LEU A 48 2.30 2.12 2.00
CA LEU A 48 2.77 3.23 1.15
C LEU A 48 4.29 3.20 1.16
N THR A 49 4.89 3.17 -0.03
CA THR A 49 6.34 3.07 -0.15
C THR A 49 6.84 3.68 -1.44
N GLY A 50 8.08 4.18 -1.41
CA GLY A 50 8.79 4.59 -2.63
C GLY A 50 9.78 3.53 -3.09
N LEU A 51 9.89 2.42 -2.37
CA LEU A 51 10.82 1.35 -2.70
C LEU A 51 10.22 0.43 -3.76
N CYS A 52 10.84 0.40 -4.93
CA CYS A 52 10.36 -0.40 -6.06
C CYS A 52 11.31 -1.57 -6.31
N ASN A 53 11.13 -2.65 -5.55
CA ASN A 53 11.82 -3.91 -5.82
C ASN A 53 10.92 -5.09 -5.40
N PRO A 54 11.19 -6.31 -5.89
CA PRO A 54 10.33 -7.46 -5.60
C PRO A 54 10.19 -7.81 -4.12
N GLN A 55 11.15 -7.43 -3.29
CA GLN A 55 11.08 -7.71 -1.85
C GLN A 55 9.87 -7.04 -1.21
N VAL A 56 9.43 -5.88 -1.74
CA VAL A 56 8.24 -5.19 -1.25
C VAL A 56 7.01 -6.08 -1.38
N VAL A 57 6.85 -6.73 -2.53
CA VAL A 57 5.69 -7.60 -2.77
C VAL A 57 5.74 -8.84 -1.88
N ARG A 58 6.93 -9.43 -1.70
CA ARG A 58 7.10 -10.59 -0.82
C ARG A 58 6.81 -10.25 0.64
N THR A 59 7.26 -9.08 1.09
CA THR A 59 6.98 -8.61 2.45
C THR A 59 5.48 -8.39 2.64
N ALA A 60 4.83 -7.79 1.66
CA ALA A 60 3.38 -7.54 1.70
C ALA A 60 2.60 -8.85 1.80
N GLU A 61 3.02 -9.88 1.08
CA GLU A 61 2.37 -11.19 1.14
C GLU A 61 2.53 -11.81 2.53
N MET A 62 3.72 -11.73 3.11
CA MET A 62 3.99 -12.26 4.44
C MET A 62 3.19 -11.55 5.54
N MET A 63 2.95 -10.25 5.38
CA MET A 63 2.27 -9.43 6.37
C MET A 63 0.77 -9.26 6.12
N ASP A 64 0.23 -9.97 5.15
CA ASP A 64 -1.19 -9.90 4.79
C ASP A 64 -1.63 -8.47 4.46
N ILE A 65 -0.77 -7.73 3.76
CA ILE A 65 -1.05 -6.37 3.31
C ILE A 65 -2.03 -6.43 2.15
N VAL A 66 -3.04 -5.57 2.16
CA VAL A 66 -4.14 -5.62 1.19
C VAL A 66 -3.81 -4.93 -0.13
N CYS A 67 -2.91 -3.96 -0.13
CA CYS A 67 -2.41 -3.35 -1.37
C CYS A 67 -1.14 -2.56 -1.09
N ILE A 68 -0.38 -2.30 -2.16
CA ILE A 68 0.85 -1.51 -2.09
C ILE A 68 0.65 -0.26 -2.93
N ILE A 69 0.96 0.90 -2.36
CA ILE A 69 0.84 2.19 -3.04
C ILE A 69 2.23 2.78 -3.20
N PHE A 70 2.68 2.91 -4.45
CA PHE A 70 3.97 3.55 -4.73
C PHE A 70 3.77 5.05 -4.78
N VAL A 71 4.56 5.78 -3.99
CA VAL A 71 4.45 7.23 -3.87
C VAL A 71 5.38 7.96 -4.84
N ARG A 72 5.20 9.26 -5.01
CA ARG A 72 6.01 10.14 -5.87
C ARG A 72 5.99 9.76 -7.35
N GLY A 73 4.93 9.12 -7.82
CA GLY A 73 4.85 8.67 -9.20
C GLY A 73 5.80 7.52 -9.53
N LYS A 74 6.36 6.85 -8.52
CA LYS A 74 7.19 5.67 -8.75
C LYS A 74 6.37 4.54 -9.36
N MET A 75 6.99 3.79 -10.26
CA MET A 75 6.30 2.70 -10.95
C MET A 75 7.06 1.39 -10.73
N PRO A 76 6.33 0.30 -10.43
CA PRO A 76 6.96 -1.01 -10.33
C PRO A 76 7.39 -1.50 -11.71
N ASP A 77 8.39 -2.38 -11.74
CA ASP A 77 8.81 -3.02 -12.97
C ASP A 77 7.90 -4.23 -13.29
N GLU A 78 8.18 -4.86 -14.43
CA GLU A 78 7.38 -5.99 -14.89
C GLU A 78 7.46 -7.19 -13.94
N THR A 79 8.64 -7.44 -13.36
CA THR A 79 8.83 -8.53 -12.40
C THR A 79 7.94 -8.35 -11.18
N MET A 80 7.87 -7.12 -10.66
CA MET A 80 7.01 -6.79 -9.52
C MET A 80 5.53 -6.96 -9.89
N MET A 81 5.15 -6.53 -11.07
CA MET A 81 3.77 -6.65 -11.53
C MET A 81 3.34 -8.12 -11.64
N GLU A 82 4.19 -8.97 -12.21
CA GLU A 82 3.91 -10.40 -12.31
C GLU A 82 3.81 -11.04 -10.93
N LEU A 83 4.73 -10.71 -10.02
CA LEU A 83 4.71 -11.23 -8.66
C LEU A 83 3.45 -10.80 -7.91
N SER A 84 3.01 -9.54 -8.09
CA SER A 84 1.79 -9.07 -7.44
C SER A 84 0.56 -9.82 -7.90
N LYS A 85 0.50 -10.18 -9.17
CA LYS A 85 -0.60 -10.97 -9.72
C LYS A 85 -0.63 -12.37 -9.11
N GLU A 86 0.54 -13.01 -8.97
CA GLU A 86 0.66 -14.32 -8.33
C GLU A 86 0.21 -14.27 -6.87
N MET A 87 0.59 -13.22 -6.15
CA MET A 87 0.25 -13.04 -4.74
C MET A 87 -1.14 -12.43 -4.53
N GLU A 88 -1.79 -12.01 -5.60
CA GLU A 88 -3.11 -11.36 -5.59
C GLU A 88 -3.12 -10.10 -4.71
N ILE A 89 -2.05 -9.30 -4.78
CA ILE A 89 -1.93 -8.04 -4.05
C ILE A 89 -1.94 -6.87 -5.04
N PRO A 90 -2.97 -6.02 -5.05
CA PRO A 90 -3.01 -4.88 -5.97
C PRO A 90 -1.84 -3.94 -5.77
N LEU A 91 -1.26 -3.48 -6.89
CA LEU A 91 -0.28 -2.40 -6.90
C LEU A 91 -0.95 -1.13 -7.41
N LEU A 92 -0.73 -0.04 -6.73
CA LEU A 92 -1.27 1.28 -7.07
C LEU A 92 -0.12 2.27 -7.16
N ALA A 93 -0.29 3.33 -7.94
CA ALA A 93 0.67 4.42 -8.01
C ALA A 93 -0.04 5.75 -7.74
N THR A 94 0.54 6.60 -6.89
CA THR A 94 0.01 7.93 -6.61
C THR A 94 1.07 8.99 -6.91
N PRO A 95 0.68 10.17 -7.44
CA PRO A 95 1.64 11.26 -7.62
C PRO A 95 2.05 11.90 -6.30
N HIS A 96 1.30 11.72 -5.23
CA HIS A 96 1.62 12.31 -3.93
C HIS A 96 2.91 11.75 -3.35
N ARG A 97 3.64 12.61 -2.64
CA ARG A 97 4.82 12.18 -1.88
C ARG A 97 4.37 11.46 -0.61
N MET A 98 5.29 10.75 0.02
CA MET A 98 5.02 9.94 1.21
C MET A 98 4.27 10.74 2.29
N PHE A 99 4.78 11.92 2.65
CA PHE A 99 4.20 12.72 3.73
C PHE A 99 2.74 13.08 3.43
N SER A 100 2.48 13.60 2.23
CA SER A 100 1.13 13.99 1.83
C SER A 100 0.19 12.80 1.74
N ALA A 101 0.65 11.71 1.14
CA ALA A 101 -0.17 10.50 0.99
C ALA A 101 -0.57 9.95 2.36
N CYS A 102 0.40 9.82 3.27
CA CYS A 102 0.12 9.37 4.63
C CYS A 102 -0.82 10.32 5.36
N GLY A 103 -0.59 11.63 5.22
CA GLY A 103 -1.41 12.64 5.86
C GLY A 103 -2.87 12.60 5.41
N ILE A 104 -3.09 12.43 4.11
CA ILE A 104 -4.44 12.34 3.55
C ILE A 104 -5.19 11.14 4.15
N LEU A 105 -4.55 9.98 4.20
CA LEU A 105 -5.18 8.78 4.75
C LEU A 105 -5.41 8.90 6.25
N TYR A 106 -4.46 9.48 6.97
CA TYR A 106 -4.58 9.70 8.42
C TYR A 106 -5.76 10.63 8.72
N GLU A 107 -5.90 11.70 7.96
CA GLU A 107 -6.98 12.67 8.11
C GLU A 107 -8.35 12.03 7.89
N GLN A 108 -8.42 11.00 7.06
CA GLN A 108 -9.66 10.27 6.77
C GLN A 108 -9.92 9.13 7.78
N GLY A 109 -9.08 9.00 8.78
CA GLY A 109 -9.33 8.07 9.89
C GLY A 109 -8.48 6.82 9.92
N LEU A 110 -7.60 6.58 8.93
CA LEU A 110 -6.71 5.44 9.00
C LEU A 110 -5.59 5.69 10.00
N ARG A 111 -5.19 4.64 10.71
CA ARG A 111 -4.13 4.69 11.71
C ARG A 111 -3.15 3.54 11.49
N GLY A 112 -1.94 3.69 12.04
CA GLY A 112 -0.92 2.66 11.93
C GLY A 112 -1.08 1.54 12.94
N GLY A 113 -1.94 1.72 13.93
CA GLY A 113 -2.16 0.72 14.98
C GLY A 113 -2.53 1.39 16.29
N ALA A 114 -2.64 0.60 17.37
CA ALA A 114 -3.11 1.08 18.66
C ALA A 114 -2.24 2.19 19.26
N VAL A 115 -0.95 2.15 19.00
CA VAL A 115 0.00 3.15 19.55
C VAL A 115 -0.18 4.50 18.88
N ASP A 116 -0.47 4.50 17.59
CA ASP A 116 -0.63 5.73 16.83
C ASP A 116 -2.03 6.34 17.00
N GLY A 117 -2.86 5.60 17.63
CA GLY A 117 -4.18 5.97 18.02
C GLY A 117 -5.15 6.30 17.06
#